data_1a0e0871039f55f349d58200f6524a26
#
_entry.id   1a0e0871039f55f349d58200f6524a26
#
_cell.length_a   1.000
_cell.length_b   1.000
_cell.length_c   1.000
_cell.angle_alpha   90.00
_cell.angle_beta   90.00
_cell.angle_gamma   90.00
#
_symmetry.space_group_name_H-M   'P 1'
#
loop_
_entity.id
_entity.type
_entity.pdbx_description
1 polymer ?
#
loop_
_entity_poly.entity_id
_entity_poly.type
_entity_poly.pdbx_seq_one_letter_code
_entity_poly.pdbx_strand_id
1 'polypeptide(L)'
;MTTRFLASAQILALSMALLSAPAFAQTPDYSGHDMNPMSHDKVMSARAEHMIEATGVIDRIDMGGRGVSLAHSPIPAIRWPAMTMMFPVGNNVDLNGLQKGQRVQFTLHRAEDGSSPLVELCPTSSETVIAGLCAPGMNHGAPGHHGMKP
;
A
#
# COMPACT_ATOMS: atom_id res chain seq x y z
N MET A 1 14.92 -52.07 22.06
CA MET A 1 13.79 -52.90 21.60
C MET A 1 13.59 -52.64 20.12
N THR A 2 13.93 -53.66 19.40
CA THR A 2 14.01 -53.73 17.93
C THR A 2 12.63 -54.13 17.39
N THR A 3 12.10 -53.43 16.37
CA THR A 3 11.06 -54.05 15.55
C THR A 3 11.23 -53.55 14.10
N ARG A 4 11.70 -54.48 13.31
CA ARG A 4 11.78 -54.49 11.82
C ARG A 4 10.44 -55.02 11.30
N PHE A 5 9.88 -54.42 10.25
CA PHE A 5 8.99 -55.05 9.25
C PHE A 5 9.33 -54.44 7.90
N LEU A 6 10.01 -55.14 7.09
CA LEU A 6 9.80 -56.09 6.01
C LEU A 6 8.72 -55.67 4.99
N ALA A 7 9.22 -55.29 3.86
CA ALA A 7 8.93 -55.60 2.46
C ALA A 7 7.51 -56.11 2.10
N SER A 8 6.97 -55.51 1.06
CA SER A 8 6.25 -56.24 0.01
C SER A 8 6.34 -55.50 -1.31
N ALA A 9 7.09 -56.12 -2.19
CA ALA A 9 7.10 -55.85 -3.62
C ALA A 9 5.88 -56.48 -4.25
N GLN A 10 5.16 -55.78 -5.10
CA GLN A 10 4.30 -56.37 -6.13
C GLN A 10 4.48 -55.64 -7.45
N ILE A 11 5.12 -56.43 -8.32
CA ILE A 11 5.23 -56.23 -9.77
C ILE A 11 3.97 -56.86 -10.37
N LEU A 12 3.30 -56.18 -11.28
CA LEU A 12 2.49 -56.77 -12.38
C LEU A 12 2.06 -55.63 -13.30
N ALA A 13 2.73 -55.54 -14.45
CA ALA A 13 2.32 -56.02 -15.79
C ALA A 13 1.47 -54.98 -16.56
N LEU A 14 2.14 -54.38 -17.50
CA LEU A 14 1.87 -54.34 -18.96
C LEU A 14 0.40 -54.31 -19.39
N SER A 15 -0.03 -53.18 -19.93
CA SER A 15 -0.98 -53.16 -21.03
C SER A 15 -0.74 -51.92 -21.90
N MET A 16 -0.10 -52.15 -23.05
CA MET A 16 -0.02 -51.26 -24.20
C MET A 16 -1.44 -51.14 -24.78
N ALA A 17 -2.01 -49.91 -24.81
CA ALA A 17 -3.10 -49.58 -25.68
C ALA A 17 -2.67 -48.33 -26.48
N LEU A 18 -2.27 -48.58 -27.72
CA LEU A 18 -2.14 -47.56 -28.75
C LEU A 18 -3.54 -47.06 -29.11
N LEU A 19 -3.90 -45.89 -28.68
CA LEU A 19 -5.00 -45.15 -29.27
C LEU A 19 -4.41 -43.92 -29.96
N SER A 20 -4.42 -43.99 -31.27
CA SER A 20 -4.20 -42.87 -32.19
C SER A 20 -5.25 -41.80 -31.95
N ALA A 21 -4.88 -40.69 -31.37
CA ALA A 21 -5.72 -39.48 -31.33
C ALA A 21 -5.45 -38.64 -32.57
N PRO A 22 -6.47 -38.16 -33.29
CA PRO A 22 -6.29 -37.23 -34.39
C PRO A 22 -5.76 -35.90 -33.86
N ALA A 23 -4.73 -35.39 -34.50
CA ALA A 23 -4.23 -34.03 -34.28
C ALA A 23 -5.28 -33.04 -34.72
N PHE A 24 -6.04 -32.48 -33.77
CA PHE A 24 -6.74 -31.25 -34.01
C PHE A 24 -5.72 -30.12 -33.97
N ALA A 25 -5.40 -29.63 -35.15
CA ALA A 25 -4.72 -28.36 -35.31
C ALA A 25 -5.65 -27.29 -34.76
N GLN A 26 -5.49 -26.93 -33.49
CA GLN A 26 -6.07 -25.72 -32.92
C GLN A 26 -5.25 -24.56 -33.44
N THR A 27 -5.75 -23.90 -34.46
CA THR A 27 -5.34 -22.54 -34.78
C THR A 27 -5.60 -21.71 -33.52
N PRO A 28 -4.61 -20.95 -33.02
CA PRO A 28 -4.89 -19.99 -31.98
C PRO A 28 -5.84 -18.96 -32.57
N ASP A 29 -7.09 -19.03 -32.15
CA ASP A 29 -8.09 -18.00 -32.40
C ASP A 29 -7.68 -16.75 -31.63
N TYR A 30 -7.04 -15.83 -32.33
CA TYR A 30 -6.59 -14.54 -31.80
C TYR A 30 -7.73 -13.51 -31.87
N SER A 31 -8.96 -13.97 -31.76
CA SER A 31 -10.18 -13.16 -31.74
C SER A 31 -10.73 -13.11 -30.32
N GLY A 32 -10.33 -12.14 -29.55
CA GLY A 32 -10.93 -11.89 -28.26
C GLY A 32 -9.92 -11.51 -27.20
N HIS A 33 -9.17 -10.44 -27.41
CA HIS A 33 -8.89 -9.61 -26.28
C HIS A 33 -10.23 -9.01 -25.84
N ASP A 34 -10.99 -9.80 -25.09
CA ASP A 34 -11.91 -9.23 -24.15
C ASP A 34 -11.03 -8.38 -23.21
N MET A 35 -10.79 -7.16 -23.63
CA MET A 35 -10.52 -6.08 -22.73
C MET A 35 -11.81 -5.91 -21.92
N ASN A 36 -12.02 -6.91 -21.04
CA ASN A 36 -12.84 -6.66 -19.86
C ASN A 36 -12.18 -5.43 -19.24
N PRO A 37 -12.78 -4.27 -19.25
CA PRO A 37 -12.28 -3.16 -18.50
C PRO A 37 -12.29 -3.68 -17.08
N MET A 38 -11.15 -4.22 -16.60
CA MET A 38 -10.94 -4.38 -15.17
C MET A 38 -11.31 -3.04 -14.62
N SER A 39 -12.50 -3.02 -14.03
CA SER A 39 -13.14 -1.80 -13.60
C SER A 39 -12.11 -1.06 -12.81
N HIS A 40 -11.56 0.03 -13.38
CA HIS A 40 -10.62 0.90 -12.67
C HIS A 40 -11.17 1.24 -11.29
N ASP A 41 -12.49 1.28 -11.18
CA ASP A 41 -13.22 1.47 -9.94
C ASP A 41 -12.94 0.38 -8.89
N LYS A 42 -12.82 -0.87 -9.29
CA LYS A 42 -12.58 -1.97 -8.33
C LYS A 42 -11.13 -1.98 -7.82
N VAL A 43 -10.18 -1.65 -8.69
CA VAL A 43 -8.76 -1.51 -8.30
C VAL A 43 -8.56 -0.27 -7.44
N MET A 44 -9.23 0.83 -7.78
CA MET A 44 -9.20 2.07 -7.00
C MET A 44 -9.87 1.89 -5.64
N SER A 45 -11.00 1.18 -5.56
CA SER A 45 -11.67 0.89 -4.29
C SER A 45 -10.82 -0.01 -3.39
N ALA A 46 -10.24 -1.08 -3.91
CA ALA A 46 -9.35 -1.96 -3.15
C ALA A 46 -8.11 -1.22 -2.63
N ARG A 47 -7.59 -0.28 -3.40
CA ARG A 47 -6.46 0.57 -2.97
C ARG A 47 -6.87 1.55 -1.87
N ALA A 48 -8.08 2.10 -1.96
CA ALA A 48 -8.61 3.04 -0.97
C ALA A 48 -8.85 2.37 0.40
N GLU A 49 -9.21 1.09 0.43
CA GLU A 49 -9.45 0.35 1.67
C GLU A 49 -8.18 0.19 2.54
N HIS A 50 -7.00 0.27 1.93
CA HIS A 50 -5.72 0.17 2.61
C HIS A 50 -5.07 1.53 2.91
N MET A 51 -5.66 2.62 2.43
CA MET A 51 -5.16 3.97 2.65
C MET A 51 -5.97 4.66 3.76
N ILE A 52 -5.27 5.12 4.76
CA ILE A 52 -5.87 5.74 5.95
C ILE A 52 -5.32 7.15 6.08
N GLU A 53 -6.19 8.13 5.90
CA GLU A 53 -5.84 9.53 6.07
C GLU A 53 -6.07 9.98 7.51
N ALA A 54 -5.15 10.77 8.03
CA ALA A 54 -5.24 11.33 9.37
C ALA A 54 -4.48 12.67 9.47
N THR A 55 -4.67 13.37 10.58
CA THR A 55 -3.96 14.60 10.91
C THR A 55 -3.16 14.45 12.19
N GLY A 56 -2.10 15.21 12.30
CA GLY A 56 -1.25 15.22 13.49
C GLY A 56 -0.28 16.39 13.52
N VAL A 57 0.54 16.40 14.55
CA VAL A 57 1.61 17.38 14.71
C VAL A 57 2.94 16.65 14.76
N ILE A 58 3.92 17.15 14.04
CA ILE A 58 5.27 16.56 14.03
C ILE A 58 5.92 16.78 15.40
N ASP A 59 6.25 15.69 16.07
CA ASP A 59 7.04 15.72 17.29
C ASP A 59 8.55 15.62 17.01
N ARG A 60 8.93 14.73 16.09
CA ARG A 60 10.32 14.52 15.70
C ARG A 60 10.42 13.94 14.28
N ILE A 61 11.49 14.34 13.59
CA ILE A 61 11.87 13.79 12.27
C ILE A 61 13.21 13.07 12.43
N ASP A 62 13.26 11.82 12.01
CA ASP A 62 14.49 11.02 11.91
C ASP A 62 14.85 10.84 10.44
N MET A 63 15.76 11.70 9.97
CA MET A 63 16.21 11.66 8.57
C MET A 63 17.08 10.43 8.29
N GLY A 64 17.85 9.96 9.27
CA GLY A 64 18.74 8.80 9.13
C GLY A 64 17.98 7.48 9.05
N GLY A 65 17.01 7.29 9.91
CA GLY A 65 16.14 6.12 9.94
C GLY A 65 14.88 6.23 9.05
N ARG A 66 14.70 7.36 8.35
CA ARG A 66 13.48 7.68 7.60
C ARG A 66 12.22 7.43 8.40
N GLY A 67 12.11 8.12 9.53
CA GLY A 67 10.97 8.02 10.43
C GLY A 67 10.44 9.41 10.82
N VAL A 68 9.14 9.49 11.08
CA VAL A 68 8.50 10.68 11.62
C VAL A 68 7.66 10.31 12.84
N SER A 69 7.94 10.96 13.97
CA SER A 69 7.10 10.87 15.16
C SER A 69 5.98 11.89 15.05
N LEU A 70 4.74 11.41 15.07
CA LEU A 70 3.54 12.23 14.99
C LEU A 70 2.69 12.08 16.25
N ALA A 71 2.30 13.21 16.82
CA ALA A 71 1.19 13.27 17.77
C ALA A 71 -0.10 13.38 16.95
N HIS A 72 -0.76 12.26 16.71
CA HIS A 72 -1.94 12.21 15.85
C HIS A 72 -3.25 12.24 16.62
N SER A 73 -4.28 12.76 15.97
CA SER A 73 -5.67 12.68 16.43
C SER A 73 -6.17 11.22 16.40
N PRO A 74 -7.29 10.89 17.07
CA PRO A 74 -7.87 9.56 16.96
C PRO A 74 -8.10 9.16 15.50
N ILE A 75 -7.79 7.90 15.15
CA ILE A 75 -8.00 7.34 13.82
C ILE A 75 -9.02 6.20 13.93
N PRO A 76 -10.33 6.49 13.84
CA PRO A 76 -11.40 5.51 14.09
C PRO A 76 -11.35 4.32 13.11
N ALA A 77 -10.94 4.54 11.88
CA ALA A 77 -10.84 3.49 10.84
C ALA A 77 -9.99 2.28 11.29
N ILE A 78 -9.00 2.51 12.12
CA ILE A 78 -8.11 1.47 12.67
C ILE A 78 -8.18 1.37 14.20
N ARG A 79 -9.15 2.05 14.81
CA ARG A 79 -9.39 2.07 16.26
C ARG A 79 -8.19 2.55 17.08
N TRP A 80 -7.42 3.47 16.52
CA TRP A 80 -6.29 4.06 17.24
C TRP A 80 -6.77 5.31 18.00
N PRO A 81 -6.49 5.40 19.30
CA PRO A 81 -6.73 6.62 20.08
C PRO A 81 -5.71 7.71 19.69
N ALA A 82 -5.91 8.93 20.14
CA ALA A 82 -4.90 9.97 20.04
C ALA A 82 -3.62 9.54 20.79
N MET A 83 -2.48 9.56 20.11
CA MET A 83 -1.20 9.18 20.69
C MET A 83 -0.03 9.75 19.89
N THR A 84 1.16 9.65 20.46
CA THR A 84 2.39 9.98 19.74
C THR A 84 3.15 8.71 19.44
N MET A 85 3.42 8.46 18.15
CA MET A 85 4.16 7.29 17.73
C MET A 85 5.06 7.58 16.54
N MET A 86 6.08 6.73 16.35
CA MET A 86 7.00 6.79 15.22
C MET A 86 6.43 5.99 14.05
N PHE A 87 6.39 6.62 12.89
CA PHE A 87 6.01 5.98 11.63
C PHE A 87 7.23 5.82 10.72
N PRO A 88 7.46 4.65 10.15
CA PRO A 88 8.39 4.51 9.04
C PRO A 88 7.86 5.27 7.82
N VAL A 89 8.74 5.96 7.13
CA VAL A 89 8.37 6.82 6.00
C VAL A 89 8.77 6.18 4.69
N GLY A 90 7.81 6.05 3.78
CA GLY A 90 8.04 5.53 2.43
C GLY A 90 9.03 6.38 1.62
N ASN A 91 9.72 5.76 0.66
CA ASN A 91 10.78 6.42 -0.12
C ASN A 91 10.27 7.61 -0.94
N ASN A 92 9.00 7.65 -1.27
CA ASN A 92 8.39 8.69 -2.09
C ASN A 92 7.95 9.93 -1.30
N VAL A 93 8.06 9.90 0.03
CA VAL A 93 7.67 11.03 0.88
C VAL A 93 8.86 11.95 1.07
N ASP A 94 8.65 13.22 0.75
CA ASP A 94 9.64 14.27 0.99
C ASP A 94 9.51 14.78 2.44
N LEU A 95 10.60 14.73 3.17
CA LEU A 95 10.70 15.24 4.54
C LEU A 95 11.37 16.63 4.61
N ASN A 96 11.82 17.14 3.46
CA ASN A 96 12.49 18.45 3.43
C ASN A 96 11.49 19.56 3.75
N GLY A 97 11.94 20.52 4.53
CA GLY A 97 11.11 21.68 4.90
C GLY A 97 10.07 21.42 5.99
N LEU A 98 9.90 20.18 6.43
CA LEU A 98 9.05 19.86 7.56
C LEU A 98 9.76 20.13 8.88
N GLN A 99 9.02 20.57 9.88
CA GLN A 99 9.58 20.97 11.16
C GLN A 99 8.78 20.40 12.35
N LYS A 100 9.48 20.20 13.47
CA LYS A 100 8.82 19.89 14.73
C LYS A 100 7.79 20.96 15.09
N GLY A 101 6.63 20.55 15.56
CA GLY A 101 5.49 21.40 15.90
C GLY A 101 4.60 21.75 14.70
N GLN A 102 4.99 21.38 13.50
CA GLN A 102 4.19 21.62 12.31
C GLN A 102 3.01 20.66 12.25
N ARG A 103 1.82 21.21 11.94
CA ARG A 103 0.62 20.39 11.69
C ARG A 103 0.69 19.83 10.27
N VAL A 104 0.36 18.55 10.15
CA VAL A 104 0.40 17.82 8.89
C VAL A 104 -0.84 16.94 8.74
N GLN A 105 -1.22 16.71 7.50
CA GLN A 105 -2.05 15.59 7.10
C GLN A 105 -1.15 14.51 6.53
N PHE A 106 -1.49 13.28 6.79
CA PHE A 106 -0.70 12.14 6.35
C PHE A 106 -1.59 10.96 5.95
N THR A 107 -1.06 10.12 5.09
CA THR A 107 -1.70 8.88 4.65
C THR A 107 -0.83 7.69 5.05
N LEU A 108 -1.44 6.73 5.74
CA LEU A 108 -0.85 5.45 6.07
C LEU A 108 -1.28 4.40 5.05
N HIS A 109 -0.38 3.56 4.64
CA HIS A 109 -0.71 2.36 3.89
C HIS A 109 -0.72 1.17 4.85
N ARG A 110 -1.90 0.57 5.07
CA ARG A 110 -2.01 -0.63 5.89
C ARG A 110 -1.56 -1.84 5.07
N ALA A 111 -0.36 -2.32 5.34
CA ALA A 111 0.18 -3.49 4.69
C ALA A 111 -0.38 -4.79 5.31
N GLU A 112 -0.33 -5.88 4.54
CA GLU A 112 -0.84 -7.19 4.97
C GLU A 112 -0.04 -7.78 6.16
N ASP A 113 1.22 -7.38 6.32
CA ASP A 113 2.08 -7.76 7.45
C ASP A 113 1.76 -7.00 8.75
N GLY A 114 0.75 -6.13 8.71
CA GLY A 114 0.33 -5.30 9.84
C GLY A 114 1.13 -4.02 10.01
N SER A 115 2.15 -3.77 9.20
CA SER A 115 2.86 -2.50 9.19
C SER A 115 1.97 -1.38 8.63
N SER A 116 2.28 -0.15 9.01
CA SER A 116 1.55 1.03 8.54
C SER A 116 2.54 2.14 8.19
N PRO A 117 3.31 1.97 7.11
CA PRO A 117 4.22 3.01 6.65
C PRO A 117 3.45 4.24 6.20
N LEU A 118 4.03 5.39 6.45
CA LEU A 118 3.56 6.68 6.00
C LEU A 118 3.94 6.84 4.53
N VAL A 119 2.94 7.00 3.65
CA VAL A 119 3.12 7.06 2.20
C VAL A 119 2.89 8.45 1.62
N GLU A 120 2.20 9.32 2.36
CA GLU A 120 2.01 10.73 2.02
C GLU A 120 2.08 11.57 3.30
N LEU A 121 2.64 12.75 3.20
CA LEU A 121 2.78 13.71 4.29
C LEU A 121 2.83 15.13 3.71
N CYS A 122 1.90 15.97 4.13
CA CYS A 122 1.85 17.35 3.68
C CYS A 122 1.46 18.32 4.79
N PRO A 123 1.98 19.55 4.77
CA PRO A 123 1.58 20.58 5.70
C PRO A 123 0.09 20.91 5.58
N THR A 124 -0.56 21.15 6.72
CA THR A 124 -1.93 21.64 6.78
C THR A 124 -2.12 22.55 8.00
N SER A 125 -3.09 23.45 7.92
CA SER A 125 -3.58 24.18 9.10
C SER A 125 -4.85 23.54 9.68
N SER A 126 -5.45 22.60 8.97
CA SER A 126 -6.69 21.92 9.38
C SER A 126 -6.45 20.90 10.49
N GLU A 127 -7.40 20.77 11.39
CA GLU A 127 -7.46 19.70 12.40
C GLU A 127 -8.17 18.45 11.87
N THR A 128 -8.92 18.62 10.78
CA THR A 128 -9.66 17.56 10.13
C THR A 128 -9.02 17.19 8.80
N VAL A 129 -9.20 15.94 8.38
CA VAL A 129 -8.74 15.46 7.08
C VAL A 129 -9.44 16.22 5.96
N ILE A 130 -8.65 16.69 5.01
CA ILE A 130 -9.12 17.28 3.76
C ILE A 130 -8.82 16.26 2.65
N ALA A 131 -9.87 15.69 2.07
CA ALA A 131 -9.71 14.66 1.05
C ALA A 131 -8.85 15.14 -0.13
N GLY A 132 -7.82 14.35 -0.46
CA GLY A 132 -6.91 14.63 -1.57
C GLY A 132 -5.90 15.75 -1.33
N LEU A 133 -5.80 16.31 -0.11
CA LEU A 133 -4.85 17.39 0.19
C LEU A 133 -3.40 17.01 -0.14
N CYS A 134 -3.00 15.78 0.14
CA CYS A 134 -1.64 15.29 -0.09
C CYS A 134 -1.46 14.60 -1.45
N ALA A 135 -2.47 14.61 -2.31
CA ALA A 135 -2.37 13.93 -3.60
C ALA A 135 -1.21 14.48 -4.46
N PRO A 136 -0.43 13.62 -5.11
CA PRO A 136 0.68 14.05 -5.95
C PRO A 136 0.18 14.94 -7.09
N GLY A 137 0.75 16.13 -7.22
CA GLY A 137 0.38 17.12 -8.24
C GLY A 137 -0.38 18.34 -7.73
N MET A 138 -0.86 18.35 -6.50
CA MET A 138 -1.35 19.57 -5.86
C MET A 138 -0.19 20.27 -5.17
N ASN A 139 0.48 21.15 -5.89
CA ASN A 139 1.41 22.11 -5.31
C ASN A 139 0.59 23.07 -4.44
N HIS A 140 0.46 22.76 -3.16
CA HIS A 140 0.04 23.74 -2.18
C HIS A 140 1.20 24.74 -2.05
N GLY A 141 1.23 25.70 -2.98
CA GLY A 141 2.15 26.82 -2.91
C GLY A 141 2.09 27.41 -1.51
N ALA A 142 3.23 27.51 -0.86
CA ALA A 142 3.37 28.33 0.32
C ALA A 142 2.62 29.65 0.06
N PRO A 143 1.91 30.21 1.07
CA PRO A 143 1.23 31.47 0.89
C PRO A 143 2.23 32.49 0.38
N GLY A 144 2.11 32.82 -0.92
CA GLY A 144 2.97 33.77 -1.57
C GLY A 144 2.83 35.09 -0.81
N HIS A 145 3.91 35.52 -0.22
CA HIS A 145 4.07 36.90 0.14
C HIS A 145 3.91 37.70 -1.16
N HIS A 146 2.70 38.18 -1.41
CA HIS A 146 2.49 39.28 -2.33
C HIS A 146 3.28 40.46 -1.78
N GLY A 147 4.55 40.56 -2.20
CA GLY A 147 5.35 41.73 -2.02
C GLY A 147 4.61 42.88 -2.66
N MET A 148 3.96 43.71 -1.88
CA MET A 148 3.63 45.09 -2.30
C MET A 148 4.95 45.78 -2.58
N LYS A 149 5.19 46.03 -3.85
CA LYS A 149 6.25 46.93 -4.28
C LYS A 149 5.72 48.35 -4.11
N PRO A 150 6.50 49.25 -3.50
CA PRO A 150 6.13 50.64 -3.33
C PRO A 150 6.05 51.41 -4.66
#